data_fe87096192c0084d31457a7661a1934f
#
_entry.id   fe87096192c0084d31457a7661a1934f
#
_cell.length_a   1.000
_cell.length_b   1.000
_cell.length_c   1.000
_cell.angle_alpha   90.00
_cell.angle_beta   90.00
_cell.angle_gamma   90.00
#
_symmetry.space_group_name_H-M   'P 1'
#
loop_
_entity.id
_entity.type
_entity.pdbx_description
1 polymer ?
#
loop_
_entity_poly.entity_id
_entity_poly.type
_entity_poly.pdbx_seq_one_letter_code
_entity_poly.pdbx_strand_id
1 'polypeptide(L)'
;TWAISNAMVDAGMKPEDVDGMLSYSGNDSTHAPWVAGDLGIRLNFYMDVHGGGSSTEALIGIAMGVIEAGMCKTVAIYRAMNGYSAVRIGGTGARSAVPITGDQIHHRAYGWQSAGQMFAPTFLRHMYDYGTTPEQVAGVKVAHSKHASNNPKAYYKKRYTIDDVINSRIIFKPLHLLDCCVETDNATCIIVTRTERARDCIHPPAVIQSVVGLSLIHI
;
A
#
# COMPACT_ATOMS: atom_id res chain seq x y z
N THR A 1 12.95 8.52 4.79
CA THR A 1 13.13 9.38 5.98
C THR A 1 12.01 10.38 6.17
N TRP A 2 11.65 11.26 5.21
CA TRP A 2 10.69 12.36 5.36
C TRP A 2 9.30 11.96 5.86
N ALA A 3 8.72 10.87 5.34
CA ALA A 3 7.41 10.42 5.80
C ALA A 3 7.40 10.05 7.28
N ILE A 4 8.49 9.43 7.76
CA ILE A 4 8.65 9.06 9.18
C ILE A 4 8.84 10.29 10.04
N SER A 5 9.73 11.23 9.63
CA SER A 5 9.91 12.49 10.34
C SER A 5 8.60 13.27 10.48
N ASN A 6 7.82 13.35 9.39
CA ASN A 6 6.53 14.03 9.41
C ASN A 6 5.52 13.31 10.33
N ALA A 7 5.50 11.99 10.34
CA ALA A 7 4.63 11.23 11.23
C ALA A 7 5.02 11.38 12.71
N MET A 8 6.32 11.45 13.02
CA MET A 8 6.77 11.75 14.38
C MET A 8 6.36 13.16 14.81
N VAL A 9 6.56 14.17 13.95
CA VAL A 9 6.12 15.55 14.23
C VAL A 9 4.61 15.63 14.44
N ASP A 10 3.83 14.95 13.60
CA ASP A 10 2.37 14.89 13.71
C ASP A 10 1.91 14.27 15.04
N ALA A 11 2.60 13.25 15.51
CA ALA A 11 2.35 12.60 16.80
C ALA A 11 2.92 13.37 18.00
N GLY A 12 3.78 14.37 17.80
CA GLY A 12 4.52 15.04 18.86
C GLY A 12 5.63 14.19 19.47
N MET A 13 6.19 13.29 18.67
CA MET A 13 7.25 12.34 19.06
C MET A 13 8.61 12.75 18.51
N LYS A 14 9.65 12.32 19.19
CA LYS A 14 11.06 12.46 18.78
C LYS A 14 11.61 11.08 18.35
N PRO A 15 12.78 11.01 17.71
CA PRO A 15 13.44 9.76 17.36
C PRO A 15 13.61 8.78 18.53
N GLU A 16 13.86 9.30 19.74
CA GLU A 16 14.04 8.50 20.97
C GLU A 16 12.73 7.82 21.44
N ASP A 17 11.59 8.31 20.99
CA ASP A 17 10.27 7.75 21.34
C ASP A 17 9.90 6.53 20.49
N VAL A 18 10.59 6.34 19.35
CA VAL A 18 10.36 5.26 18.41
C VAL A 18 11.46 4.21 18.55
N ASP A 19 11.09 2.98 18.85
CA ASP A 19 12.02 1.87 19.08
C ASP A 19 11.69 0.61 18.27
N GLY A 20 10.69 0.68 17.41
CA GLY A 20 10.33 -0.35 16.44
C GLY A 20 10.12 0.22 15.04
N MET A 21 10.53 -0.52 14.01
CA MET A 21 10.27 -0.14 12.61
C MET A 21 9.84 -1.33 11.77
N LEU A 22 8.81 -1.13 10.99
CA LEU A 22 8.35 -2.10 10.01
C LEU A 22 8.27 -1.45 8.63
N SER A 23 8.70 -2.17 7.62
CA SER A 23 8.51 -1.73 6.24
C SER A 23 7.90 -2.83 5.37
N TYR A 24 7.20 -2.40 4.34
CA TYR A 24 6.90 -3.26 3.21
C TYR A 24 7.94 -2.98 2.12
N SER A 25 8.71 -3.99 1.78
CA SER A 25 9.73 -3.90 0.74
C SER A 25 9.38 -4.81 -0.42
N GLY A 26 8.86 -4.20 -1.49
CA GLY A 26 8.60 -4.88 -2.77
C GLY A 26 9.54 -4.36 -3.87
N ASN A 27 10.82 -4.17 -3.57
CA ASN A 27 11.85 -3.49 -4.38
C ASN A 27 11.66 -1.96 -4.43
N ASP A 28 11.02 -1.38 -3.44
CA ASP A 28 10.70 0.05 -3.40
C ASP A 28 11.22 0.74 -2.12
N SER A 29 10.86 0.25 -0.96
CA SER A 29 11.26 0.87 0.32
C SER A 29 12.72 0.55 0.68
N THR A 30 13.43 1.54 1.21
CA THR A 30 14.73 1.32 1.86
C THR A 30 14.53 0.53 3.15
N HIS A 31 15.44 -0.39 3.47
CA HIS A 31 15.36 -1.24 4.65
C HIS A 31 15.36 -0.45 5.97
N ALA A 32 14.60 -0.93 6.94
CA ALA A 32 14.36 -0.27 8.20
C ALA A 32 15.64 0.13 8.99
N PRO A 33 16.69 -0.72 9.12
CA PRO A 33 17.89 -0.35 9.85
C PRO A 33 18.63 0.85 9.24
N TRP A 34 18.64 0.98 7.92
CA TRP A 34 19.31 2.09 7.24
C TRP A 34 18.56 3.40 7.48
N VAL A 35 17.23 3.35 7.37
CA VAL A 35 16.37 4.51 7.63
C VAL A 35 16.42 4.93 9.08
N ALA A 36 16.50 3.97 10.02
CA ALA A 36 16.67 4.24 11.44
C ALA A 36 18.00 4.95 11.73
N GLY A 37 19.10 4.49 11.08
CA GLY A 37 20.41 5.13 11.17
C GLY A 37 20.39 6.59 10.72
N ASP A 38 19.74 6.87 9.58
CA ASP A 38 19.59 8.24 9.05
C ASP A 38 18.81 9.17 10.00
N LEU A 39 17.86 8.61 10.76
CA LEU A 39 16.97 9.36 11.65
C LEU A 39 17.47 9.40 13.10
N GLY A 40 18.54 8.68 13.44
CA GLY A 40 19.02 8.55 14.80
C GLY A 40 18.10 7.72 15.71
N ILE A 41 17.27 6.83 15.13
CA ILE A 41 16.37 5.95 15.86
C ILE A 41 17.13 4.70 16.32
N ARG A 42 17.08 4.39 17.62
CA ARG A 42 17.63 3.16 18.18
C ARG A 42 16.58 2.08 18.23
N LEU A 43 16.71 1.08 17.36
CA LEU A 43 15.75 0.00 17.22
C LEU A 43 15.93 -1.10 18.26
N ASN A 44 14.84 -1.49 18.93
CA ASN A 44 14.70 -2.74 19.68
C ASN A 44 14.11 -3.85 18.80
N PHE A 45 13.28 -3.46 17.81
CA PHE A 45 12.68 -4.40 16.87
C PHE A 45 12.60 -3.79 15.48
N TYR A 46 12.87 -4.60 14.45
CA TYR A 46 12.55 -4.23 13.06
C TYR A 46 12.23 -5.46 12.22
N MET A 47 11.47 -5.23 11.17
CA MET A 47 11.19 -6.24 10.15
C MET A 47 10.86 -5.56 8.82
N ASP A 48 11.48 -6.05 7.75
CA ASP A 48 11.13 -5.69 6.38
C ASP A 48 10.36 -6.86 5.78
N VAL A 49 9.08 -6.64 5.46
CA VAL A 49 8.18 -7.69 4.95
C VAL A 49 8.11 -7.62 3.44
N HIS A 50 8.25 -8.75 2.80
CA HIS A 50 8.02 -8.91 1.36
C HIS A 50 6.73 -9.68 1.13
N GLY A 51 5.86 -9.18 0.25
CA GLY A 51 4.57 -9.84 -0.01
C GLY A 51 3.72 -9.10 -1.02
N GLY A 52 2.43 -9.37 -1.03
CA GLY A 52 1.45 -8.66 -1.84
C GLY A 52 0.99 -7.33 -1.23
N GLY A 53 0.13 -6.59 -1.92
CA GLY A 53 -0.37 -5.28 -1.48
C GLY A 53 -1.04 -5.29 -0.10
N SER A 54 -1.75 -6.36 0.25
CA SER A 54 -2.38 -6.54 1.57
C SER A 54 -1.39 -6.70 2.74
N SER A 55 -0.10 -6.93 2.46
CA SER A 55 0.92 -7.02 3.52
C SER A 55 1.12 -5.70 4.25
N THR A 56 0.83 -4.58 3.60
CA THR A 56 0.97 -3.25 4.22
C THR A 56 0.02 -3.09 5.41
N GLU A 57 -1.22 -3.52 5.28
CA GLU A 57 -2.23 -3.49 6.33
C GLU A 57 -1.91 -4.53 7.43
N ALA A 58 -1.39 -5.69 7.05
CA ALA A 58 -0.98 -6.74 7.99
C ALA A 58 0.17 -6.30 8.92
N LEU A 59 1.02 -5.34 8.50
CA LEU A 59 2.06 -4.77 9.35
C LEU A 59 1.50 -4.12 10.62
N ILE A 60 0.27 -3.62 10.59
CA ILE A 60 -0.41 -3.08 11.77
C ILE A 60 -0.60 -4.20 12.82
N GLY A 61 -1.02 -5.38 12.38
CA GLY A 61 -1.15 -6.54 13.28
C GLY A 61 0.18 -7.00 13.86
N ILE A 62 1.25 -6.97 13.06
CA ILE A 62 2.61 -7.27 13.54
C ILE A 62 3.03 -6.23 14.60
N ALA A 63 2.81 -4.94 14.33
CA ALA A 63 3.12 -3.87 15.28
C ALA A 63 2.39 -4.05 16.61
N MET A 64 1.10 -4.36 16.56
CA MET A 64 0.32 -4.67 17.78
C MET A 64 0.93 -5.85 18.53
N GLY A 65 1.24 -6.94 17.85
CA GLY A 65 1.80 -8.15 18.47
C GLY A 65 3.16 -7.91 19.14
N VAL A 66 4.08 -7.19 18.49
CA VAL A 66 5.42 -6.92 19.05
C VAL A 66 5.38 -5.92 20.19
N ILE A 67 4.45 -4.95 20.16
CA ILE A 67 4.20 -4.02 21.29
C ILE A 67 3.62 -4.77 22.47
N GLU A 68 2.64 -5.63 22.25
CA GLU A 68 2.02 -6.45 23.31
C GLU A 68 3.01 -7.42 23.93
N ALA A 69 3.87 -8.03 23.12
CA ALA A 69 4.96 -8.89 23.58
C ALA A 69 6.08 -8.13 24.33
N GLY A 70 6.03 -6.79 24.37
CA GLY A 70 7.05 -5.97 25.04
C GLY A 70 8.38 -5.89 24.31
N MET A 71 8.44 -6.27 23.04
CA MET A 71 9.67 -6.22 22.20
C MET A 71 10.04 -4.78 21.85
N CYS A 72 9.05 -3.91 21.73
CA CYS A 72 9.19 -2.47 21.53
C CYS A 72 7.98 -1.73 22.11
N LYS A 73 8.02 -0.40 22.15
CA LYS A 73 6.96 0.44 22.73
C LYS A 73 6.20 1.21 21.66
N THR A 74 6.91 1.65 20.63
CA THR A 74 6.35 2.47 19.55
C THR A 74 6.97 2.04 18.22
N VAL A 75 6.12 1.74 17.26
CA VAL A 75 6.52 1.22 15.95
C VAL A 75 6.16 2.23 14.86
N ALA A 76 7.13 2.61 14.06
CA ALA A 76 6.93 3.32 12.80
C ALA A 76 6.76 2.29 11.66
N ILE A 77 5.60 2.30 11.02
CA ILE A 77 5.34 1.47 9.84
C ILE A 77 5.40 2.38 8.63
N TYR A 78 6.26 2.07 7.67
CA TYR A 78 6.40 2.92 6.50
C TYR A 78 6.47 2.12 5.20
N ARG A 79 6.08 2.80 4.14
CA ARG A 79 6.34 2.40 2.76
C ARG A 79 6.73 3.62 1.95
N ALA A 80 7.74 3.47 1.10
CA ALA A 80 8.13 4.47 0.13
C ALA A 80 8.28 3.79 -1.23
N MET A 81 7.83 4.43 -2.28
CA MET A 81 7.92 3.88 -3.63
C MET A 81 8.14 4.97 -4.67
N ASN A 82 9.01 4.66 -5.62
CA ASN A 82 9.23 5.44 -6.83
C ASN A 82 8.46 4.79 -7.99
N GLY A 83 7.14 4.70 -7.82
CA GLY A 83 6.26 3.97 -8.72
C GLY A 83 6.10 4.65 -10.08
N TYR A 84 6.49 5.91 -10.20
CA TYR A 84 6.50 6.67 -11.45
C TYR A 84 7.92 6.87 -11.99
N SER A 85 8.87 7.34 -11.15
CA SER A 85 10.21 7.75 -11.59
C SER A 85 11.22 6.60 -11.72
N ALA A 86 10.92 5.43 -11.13
CA ALA A 86 11.80 4.26 -11.19
C ALA A 86 11.08 3.02 -11.76
N VAL A 87 11.05 1.92 -11.01
CA VAL A 87 10.39 0.68 -11.45
C VAL A 87 8.88 0.81 -11.29
N ARG A 88 8.18 0.86 -12.42
CA ARG A 88 6.72 0.99 -12.44
C ARG A 88 6.04 -0.35 -12.19
N ILE A 89 5.17 -0.38 -11.18
CA ILE A 89 4.42 -1.58 -10.78
C ILE A 89 3.50 -2.08 -11.89
N GLY A 90 2.95 -1.17 -12.71
CA GLY A 90 2.13 -1.50 -13.87
C GLY A 90 2.88 -2.10 -15.06
N GLY A 91 4.20 -2.20 -14.98
CA GLY A 91 5.04 -2.78 -16.04
C GLY A 91 5.31 -1.84 -17.22
N THR A 92 5.03 -0.55 -17.08
CA THR A 92 5.21 0.46 -18.14
C THR A 92 6.59 1.13 -18.12
N GLY A 93 7.39 0.92 -17.07
CA GLY A 93 8.74 1.48 -16.91
C GLY A 93 9.85 0.44 -17.12
N ALA A 94 11.04 0.75 -16.58
CA ALA A 94 12.16 -0.18 -16.57
C ALA A 94 11.79 -1.49 -15.91
N ARG A 95 12.11 -2.63 -16.53
CA ARG A 95 11.85 -3.95 -15.95
C ARG A 95 12.87 -4.24 -14.86
N SER A 96 12.41 -4.74 -13.73
CA SER A 96 13.30 -5.29 -12.72
C SER A 96 14.04 -6.51 -13.28
N ALA A 97 15.34 -6.58 -13.03
CA ALA A 97 16.18 -7.74 -13.35
C ALA A 97 16.02 -8.91 -12.36
N VAL A 98 14.99 -8.90 -11.52
CA VAL A 98 14.74 -9.98 -10.55
C VAL A 98 14.48 -11.29 -11.29
N PRO A 99 15.20 -12.36 -10.99
CA PRO A 99 14.98 -13.67 -11.58
C PRO A 99 13.54 -14.13 -11.35
N ILE A 100 12.93 -14.69 -12.39
CA ILE A 100 11.58 -15.24 -12.31
C ILE A 100 11.72 -16.64 -11.74
N THR A 101 11.08 -16.89 -10.60
CA THR A 101 11.14 -18.18 -9.91
C THR A 101 9.76 -18.63 -9.45
N GLY A 102 9.65 -19.92 -9.12
CA GLY A 102 8.40 -20.49 -8.61
C GLY A 102 7.26 -20.44 -9.63
N ASP A 103 6.06 -20.20 -9.18
CA ASP A 103 4.82 -20.15 -9.98
C ASP A 103 4.81 -18.99 -10.99
N GLN A 104 5.57 -17.94 -10.77
CA GLN A 104 5.71 -16.83 -11.71
C GLN A 104 6.23 -17.26 -13.09
N ILE A 105 7.00 -18.36 -13.17
CA ILE A 105 7.46 -18.93 -14.44
C ILE A 105 6.26 -19.33 -15.30
N HIS A 106 5.26 -19.97 -14.71
CA HIS A 106 4.05 -20.37 -15.39
C HIS A 106 3.18 -19.15 -15.81
N HIS A 107 3.02 -18.18 -14.91
CA HIS A 107 2.26 -16.96 -15.21
C HIS A 107 2.85 -16.19 -16.38
N ARG A 108 4.17 -16.06 -16.44
CA ARG A 108 4.85 -15.35 -17.54
C ARG A 108 4.74 -16.03 -18.90
N ALA A 109 4.67 -17.35 -18.94
CA ALA A 109 4.42 -18.09 -20.18
C ALA A 109 3.08 -17.67 -20.85
N TYR A 110 2.09 -17.26 -20.05
CA TYR A 110 0.81 -16.73 -20.51
C TYR A 110 0.78 -15.20 -20.61
N GLY A 111 1.92 -14.53 -20.50
CA GLY A 111 2.03 -13.09 -20.63
C GLY A 111 1.63 -12.30 -19.38
N TRP A 112 1.44 -12.92 -18.24
CA TRP A 112 1.09 -12.25 -16.99
C TRP A 112 2.33 -11.58 -16.39
N GLN A 113 2.38 -10.27 -16.45
CA GLN A 113 3.54 -9.48 -16.02
C GLN A 113 3.22 -8.42 -14.94
N SER A 114 1.93 -8.19 -14.68
CA SER A 114 1.49 -7.15 -13.74
C SER A 114 0.30 -7.57 -12.93
N ALA A 115 0.05 -6.88 -11.82
CA ALA A 115 -1.08 -7.14 -10.93
C ALA A 115 -2.43 -7.03 -11.67
N GLY A 116 -2.60 -6.05 -12.56
CA GLY A 116 -3.82 -5.89 -13.34
C GLY A 116 -4.14 -7.11 -14.20
N GLN A 117 -3.12 -7.76 -14.77
CA GLN A 117 -3.31 -9.00 -15.55
C GLN A 117 -3.69 -10.19 -14.66
N MET A 118 -3.24 -10.21 -13.40
CA MET A 118 -3.64 -11.25 -12.44
C MET A 118 -5.07 -11.06 -11.97
N PHE A 119 -5.52 -9.82 -11.76
CA PHE A 119 -6.88 -9.53 -11.29
C PHE A 119 -7.93 -9.61 -12.39
N ALA A 120 -7.59 -9.39 -13.65
CA ALA A 120 -8.55 -9.40 -14.75
C ALA A 120 -9.31 -10.73 -14.90
N PRO A 121 -8.67 -11.93 -14.87
CA PRO A 121 -9.39 -13.21 -14.90
C PRO A 121 -10.29 -13.44 -13.68
N THR A 122 -9.82 -13.06 -12.49
CA THR A 122 -10.62 -13.15 -11.25
C THR A 122 -11.86 -12.29 -11.36
N PHE A 123 -11.71 -11.10 -11.92
CA PHE A 123 -12.83 -10.19 -12.12
C PHE A 123 -13.81 -10.69 -13.19
N LEU A 124 -13.31 -11.26 -14.29
CA LEU A 124 -14.17 -11.95 -15.27
C LEU A 124 -14.98 -13.07 -14.64
N ARG A 125 -14.36 -13.85 -13.75
CA ARG A 125 -15.04 -14.91 -13.02
C ARG A 125 -16.15 -14.35 -12.12
N HIS A 126 -15.87 -13.27 -11.40
CA HIS A 126 -16.87 -12.57 -10.58
C HIS A 126 -18.05 -12.06 -11.43
N MET A 127 -17.76 -11.48 -12.60
CA MET A 127 -18.83 -11.04 -13.53
C MET A 127 -19.69 -12.22 -14.00
N TYR A 128 -19.06 -13.35 -14.27
CA TYR A 128 -19.77 -14.56 -14.69
C TYR A 128 -20.68 -15.12 -13.56
N ASP A 129 -20.15 -15.21 -12.34
CA ASP A 129 -20.87 -15.83 -11.21
C ASP A 129 -21.98 -14.93 -10.66
N TYR A 130 -21.81 -13.61 -10.68
CA TYR A 130 -22.71 -12.65 -10.03
C TYR A 130 -23.41 -11.67 -10.98
N GLY A 131 -23.13 -11.73 -12.27
CA GLY A 131 -23.72 -10.82 -13.26
C GLY A 131 -23.31 -9.36 -13.12
N THR A 132 -22.18 -9.08 -12.44
CA THR A 132 -21.67 -7.72 -12.28
C THR A 132 -21.31 -7.10 -13.63
N THR A 133 -21.78 -5.88 -13.87
CA THR A 133 -21.56 -5.17 -15.14
C THR A 133 -20.38 -4.17 -15.07
N PRO A 134 -19.79 -3.80 -16.22
CA PRO A 134 -18.75 -2.78 -16.26
C PRO A 134 -19.20 -1.43 -15.67
N GLU A 135 -20.46 -1.06 -15.84
CA GLU A 135 -21.04 0.19 -15.31
C GLU A 135 -21.07 0.19 -13.78
N GLN A 136 -21.40 -0.96 -13.17
CA GLN A 136 -21.37 -1.10 -11.70
C GLN A 136 -19.95 -0.91 -11.16
N VAL A 137 -18.95 -1.48 -11.82
CA VAL A 137 -17.55 -1.34 -11.45
C VAL A 137 -17.05 0.09 -11.66
N ALA A 138 -17.44 0.73 -12.76
CA ALA A 138 -17.11 2.13 -13.03
C ALA A 138 -17.57 3.07 -11.91
N GLY A 139 -18.64 2.71 -11.19
CA GLY A 139 -19.12 3.43 -10.02
C GLY A 139 -18.06 3.64 -8.93
N VAL A 140 -17.12 2.70 -8.78
CA VAL A 140 -15.99 2.83 -7.84
C VAL A 140 -15.11 4.02 -8.23
N LYS A 141 -14.71 4.11 -9.50
CA LYS A 141 -13.91 5.24 -10.00
C LYS A 141 -14.64 6.57 -9.88
N VAL A 142 -15.94 6.58 -10.20
CA VAL A 142 -16.78 7.77 -10.08
C VAL A 142 -16.79 8.28 -8.64
N ALA A 143 -17.03 7.41 -7.66
CA ALA A 143 -17.02 7.77 -6.24
C ALA A 143 -15.65 8.30 -5.80
N HIS A 144 -14.56 7.60 -6.12
CA HIS A 144 -13.20 8.02 -5.80
C HIS A 144 -12.86 9.38 -6.43
N SER A 145 -13.22 9.61 -7.69
CA SER A 145 -12.95 10.88 -8.38
C SER A 145 -13.72 12.05 -7.75
N LYS A 146 -14.93 11.81 -7.25
CA LYS A 146 -15.71 12.79 -6.50
C LYS A 146 -14.99 13.19 -5.21
N HIS A 147 -14.51 12.22 -4.43
CA HIS A 147 -13.76 12.50 -3.20
C HIS A 147 -12.41 13.19 -3.50
N ALA A 148 -11.69 12.71 -4.51
CA ALA A 148 -10.43 13.32 -4.93
C ALA A 148 -10.60 14.78 -5.36
N SER A 149 -11.69 15.13 -6.03
CA SER A 149 -11.95 16.52 -6.46
C SER A 149 -12.06 17.50 -5.29
N ASN A 150 -12.44 17.03 -4.12
CA ASN A 150 -12.58 17.82 -2.89
C ASN A 150 -11.29 17.81 -2.03
N ASN A 151 -10.30 16.97 -2.37
CA ASN A 151 -9.04 16.89 -1.63
C ASN A 151 -8.00 17.82 -2.28
N PRO A 152 -7.52 18.88 -1.60
CA PRO A 152 -6.52 19.79 -2.16
C PRO A 152 -5.18 19.10 -2.48
N LYS A 153 -4.86 17.99 -1.80
CA LYS A 153 -3.63 17.20 -2.00
C LYS A 153 -3.74 16.10 -3.06
N ALA A 154 -4.94 15.87 -3.61
CA ALA A 154 -5.12 14.83 -4.62
C ALA A 154 -4.37 15.18 -5.92
N TYR A 155 -3.67 14.19 -6.49
CA TYR A 155 -2.94 14.34 -7.76
C TYR A 155 -3.90 14.61 -8.93
N TYR A 156 -4.97 13.80 -9.06
CA TYR A 156 -6.03 14.00 -10.03
C TYR A 156 -7.28 14.52 -9.35
N LYS A 157 -7.79 15.65 -9.85
CA LYS A 157 -9.00 16.33 -9.34
C LYS A 157 -10.18 16.31 -10.31
N LYS A 158 -9.98 15.70 -11.51
CA LYS A 158 -11.05 15.56 -12.49
C LYS A 158 -12.09 14.60 -11.95
N ARG A 159 -13.36 15.01 -12.01
CA ARG A 159 -14.49 14.10 -11.79
C ARG A 159 -14.74 13.30 -13.06
N TYR A 160 -14.97 12.02 -12.89
CA TYR A 160 -15.28 11.09 -13.97
C TYR A 160 -16.73 10.64 -13.89
N THR A 161 -17.32 10.37 -15.05
CA THR A 161 -18.63 9.72 -15.21
C THR A 161 -18.44 8.22 -15.47
N ILE A 162 -19.53 7.45 -15.42
CA ILE A 162 -19.52 6.04 -15.81
C ILE A 162 -19.05 5.92 -17.27
N ASP A 163 -19.59 6.75 -18.16
CA ASP A 163 -19.22 6.76 -19.59
C ASP A 163 -17.73 7.06 -19.82
N ASP A 164 -17.14 7.99 -19.04
CA ASP A 164 -15.69 8.24 -19.11
C ASP A 164 -14.89 6.97 -18.83
N VAL A 165 -15.33 6.16 -17.85
CA VAL A 165 -14.63 4.93 -17.44
C VAL A 165 -14.76 3.84 -18.49
N ILE A 166 -15.99 3.50 -18.88
CA ILE A 166 -16.24 2.40 -19.82
C ILE A 166 -15.74 2.67 -21.24
N ASN A 167 -15.64 3.96 -21.64
CA ASN A 167 -15.07 4.36 -22.92
C ASN A 167 -13.56 4.62 -22.87
N SER A 168 -12.93 4.49 -21.71
CA SER A 168 -11.46 4.60 -21.62
C SER A 168 -10.79 3.36 -22.21
N ARG A 169 -9.51 3.51 -22.60
CA ARG A 169 -8.75 2.44 -23.25
C ARG A 169 -8.76 1.16 -22.40
N ILE A 170 -9.06 0.02 -23.01
CA ILE A 170 -8.91 -1.30 -22.38
C ILE A 170 -7.41 -1.57 -22.17
N ILE A 171 -7.04 -1.93 -20.95
CA ILE A 171 -5.68 -2.33 -20.56
C ILE A 171 -5.59 -3.85 -20.48
N PHE A 172 -6.46 -4.48 -19.69
CA PHE A 172 -6.61 -5.93 -19.57
C PHE A 172 -8.10 -6.26 -19.47
N LYS A 173 -8.70 -6.80 -20.51
CA LYS A 173 -10.14 -7.08 -20.50
C LYS A 173 -10.55 -7.89 -19.23
N PRO A 174 -11.54 -7.46 -18.44
CA PRO A 174 -12.49 -6.37 -18.70
C PRO A 174 -12.02 -4.98 -18.17
N LEU A 175 -10.82 -4.83 -17.65
CA LEU A 175 -10.33 -3.61 -17.00
C LEU A 175 -9.88 -2.56 -18.01
N HIS A 176 -10.37 -1.33 -17.82
CA HIS A 176 -10.01 -0.15 -18.60
C HIS A 176 -8.92 0.67 -17.88
N LEU A 177 -8.39 1.68 -18.54
CA LEU A 177 -7.36 2.56 -17.99
C LEU A 177 -7.79 3.23 -16.69
N LEU A 178 -9.06 3.65 -16.61
CA LEU A 178 -9.58 4.34 -15.42
C LEU A 178 -9.97 3.38 -14.27
N ASP A 179 -9.96 2.06 -14.51
CA ASP A 179 -10.06 1.05 -13.46
C ASP A 179 -8.70 0.78 -12.79
N CYS A 180 -7.61 1.17 -13.45
CA CYS A 180 -6.27 0.96 -12.95
C CYS A 180 -5.81 2.14 -12.05
N CYS A 181 -5.01 1.82 -11.03
CA CYS A 181 -4.41 2.85 -10.19
C CYS A 181 -3.33 3.63 -10.95
N VAL A 182 -3.14 4.89 -10.55
CA VAL A 182 -2.06 5.73 -11.07
C VAL A 182 -0.75 5.36 -10.41
N GLU A 183 0.28 5.22 -11.22
CA GLU A 183 1.65 5.09 -10.74
C GLU A 183 2.15 6.45 -10.26
N THR A 184 2.57 6.55 -9.00
CA THR A 184 3.06 7.78 -8.37
C THR A 184 4.28 7.52 -7.52
N ASP A 185 5.09 8.54 -7.34
CA ASP A 185 6.15 8.55 -6.33
C ASP A 185 5.53 9.02 -5.02
N ASN A 186 5.60 8.20 -4.00
CA ASN A 186 5.07 8.58 -2.69
C ASN A 186 5.79 7.86 -1.55
N ALA A 187 5.61 8.40 -0.34
CA ALA A 187 5.98 7.75 0.90
C ALA A 187 4.93 8.04 1.96
N THR A 188 4.59 7.02 2.72
CA THR A 188 3.67 7.11 3.85
C THR A 188 4.27 6.49 5.09
N CYS A 189 3.89 7.00 6.25
CA CYS A 189 4.24 6.43 7.54
C CYS A 189 3.05 6.57 8.49
N ILE A 190 2.84 5.54 9.32
CA ILE A 190 1.96 5.58 10.48
C ILE A 190 2.75 5.17 11.72
N ILE A 191 2.40 5.74 12.87
CA ILE A 191 2.99 5.37 14.15
C ILE A 191 1.95 4.61 14.97
N VAL A 192 2.34 3.44 15.45
CA VAL A 192 1.53 2.59 16.33
C VAL A 192 2.19 2.53 17.68
N THR A 193 1.41 2.78 18.74
CA THR A 193 1.89 2.74 20.13
C THR A 193 0.77 2.28 21.05
N ARG A 194 1.08 2.03 22.32
CA ARG A 194 0.06 1.69 23.33
C ARG A 194 -0.92 2.83 23.55
N THR A 195 -2.17 2.51 23.87
CA THR A 195 -3.25 3.49 24.09
C THR A 195 -2.90 4.51 25.17
N GLU A 196 -2.21 4.08 26.23
CA GLU A 196 -1.78 4.97 27.31
C GLU A 196 -0.83 6.06 26.80
N ARG A 197 0.13 5.68 25.97
CA ARG A 197 1.08 6.60 25.35
C ARG A 197 0.42 7.50 24.30
N ALA A 198 -0.53 6.92 23.55
CA ALA A 198 -1.21 7.64 22.47
C ALA A 198 -2.05 8.83 22.98
N ARG A 199 -2.49 8.81 24.25
CA ARG A 199 -3.22 9.92 24.87
C ARG A 199 -2.36 11.19 25.03
N ASP A 200 -1.04 11.03 25.10
CA ASP A 200 -0.08 12.14 25.24
C ASP A 200 0.33 12.71 23.88
N CYS A 201 -0.17 12.17 22.77
CA CYS A 201 0.11 12.67 21.42
C CYS A 201 -0.67 13.96 21.13
N ILE A 202 -0.16 14.76 20.18
CA ILE A 202 -0.75 16.06 19.82
C ILE A 202 -2.18 15.91 19.28
N HIS A 203 -2.42 14.84 18.50
CA HIS A 203 -3.73 14.56 17.90
C HIS A 203 -4.42 13.38 18.57
N PRO A 204 -5.77 13.40 18.61
CA PRO A 204 -6.53 12.26 19.10
C PRO A 204 -6.17 10.97 18.34
N PRO A 205 -5.83 9.87 19.04
CA PRO A 205 -5.44 8.63 18.39
C PRO A 205 -6.62 7.91 17.76
N ALA A 206 -6.36 7.23 16.64
CA ALA A 206 -7.25 6.20 16.12
C ALA A 206 -6.98 4.87 16.84
N VAL A 207 -7.99 4.31 17.47
CA VAL A 207 -7.86 3.03 18.20
C VAL A 207 -8.05 1.87 17.22
N ILE A 208 -7.04 0.99 17.15
CA ILE A 208 -7.10 -0.22 16.33
C ILE A 208 -7.86 -1.29 17.12
N GLN A 209 -9.00 -1.73 16.61
CA GLN A 209 -9.82 -2.76 17.28
C GLN A 209 -9.52 -4.17 16.77
N SER A 210 -9.20 -4.31 15.49
CA SER A 210 -8.86 -5.59 14.88
C SER A 210 -8.05 -5.40 13.61
N VAL A 211 -7.26 -6.42 13.28
CA VAL A 211 -6.51 -6.50 12.02
C VAL A 211 -6.70 -7.89 11.43
N VAL A 212 -6.98 -7.95 10.13
CA VAL A 212 -7.06 -9.18 9.37
C VAL A 212 -6.16 -9.07 8.17
N GLY A 213 -5.27 -10.03 7.99
CA GLY A 213 -4.47 -10.20 6.78
C GLY A 213 -5.16 -11.17 5.83
N LEU A 214 -5.41 -10.74 4.59
CA LEU A 214 -5.95 -11.60 3.55
C LEU A 214 -4.82 -12.17 2.69
N SER A 215 -4.92 -13.45 2.37
CA SER A 215 -4.06 -14.14 1.43
C SER A 215 -4.88 -14.55 0.20
N LEU A 216 -4.32 -14.37 -1.00
CA LEU A 216 -4.96 -14.83 -2.24
C LEU A 216 -5.19 -16.35 -2.29
N ILE A 217 -4.56 -17.10 -1.39
CA ILE A 217 -4.70 -18.56 -1.31
C ILE A 217 -6.06 -18.99 -0.75
N HIS A 218 -6.80 -18.06 -0.17
CA HIS A 218 -8.09 -18.30 0.47
C HIS A 218 -9.29 -17.67 -0.28
N ILE A 219 -9.06 -17.21 -1.51
CA ILE A 219 -10.10 -16.68 -2.41
C ILE A 219 -10.44 -17.74 -3.46
#